data_d2dd10e7c9caf682590ad811903f2d09
#
_entry.id   d2dd10e7c9caf682590ad811903f2d09
#
_cell.length_a   1.000
_cell.length_b   1.000
_cell.length_c   1.000
_cell.angle_alpha   90.00
_cell.angle_beta   90.00
_cell.angle_gamma   90.00
#
_symmetry.space_group_name_H-M   'P 1'
#
loop_
_entity.id
_entity.type
_entity.pdbx_description
1 polymer ?
#
loop_
_entity_poly.entity_id
_entity_poly.type
_entity_poly.pdbx_seq_one_letter_code
_entity_poly.pdbx_strand_id
1 'polypeptide(L)'
;MLTVEQARDSVLERIARLEPEPVAVLESLGCVLAADIVSDIDVAPFDNSAMDGYAVRSSDTAGASEDAPVVLRVVDHIAAGSMPQVEVGPGDASRIMTGAPVPQGADAIVMVEVTESLEADGSTGGTVAIKRPATFGDHIRHAGEDAHAGETVLHAGEVVNAASIGLMATLGTT
;
A
#
# COMPACT_ATOMS: atom_id res chain seq x y z
N MET A 1 -1.40 43.03 38.92
CA MET A 1 -0.95 42.89 37.50
C MET A 1 -1.18 41.44 37.16
N LEU A 2 -1.89 41.13 36.08
CA LEU A 2 -2.11 39.74 35.63
C LEU A 2 -0.83 39.21 34.98
N THR A 3 -0.54 37.91 35.16
CA THR A 3 0.48 37.25 34.34
C THR A 3 -0.05 37.03 32.91
N VAL A 4 0.82 36.66 31.96
CA VAL A 4 0.43 36.34 30.58
C VAL A 4 -0.55 35.19 30.54
N GLU A 5 -0.29 34.15 31.35
CA GLU A 5 -1.14 32.95 31.46
C GLU A 5 -2.54 33.32 32.02
N GLN A 6 -2.58 34.14 33.09
CA GLN A 6 -3.86 34.60 33.66
C GLN A 6 -4.66 35.44 32.66
N ALA A 7 -3.99 36.30 31.88
CA ALA A 7 -4.63 37.13 30.85
C ALA A 7 -5.19 36.24 29.73
N ARG A 8 -4.39 35.25 29.24
CA ARG A 8 -4.82 34.26 28.24
C ARG A 8 -6.06 33.47 28.71
N ASP A 9 -5.98 32.91 29.90
CA ASP A 9 -7.04 32.07 30.45
C ASP A 9 -8.35 32.90 30.64
N SER A 10 -8.25 34.19 31.11
CA SER A 10 -9.41 35.09 31.21
C SER A 10 -10.04 35.43 29.85
N VAL A 11 -9.27 35.42 28.75
CA VAL A 11 -9.79 35.60 27.38
C VAL A 11 -10.47 34.33 26.94
N LEU A 12 -9.81 33.16 27.11
CA LEU A 12 -10.34 31.85 26.66
C LEU A 12 -11.63 31.44 27.36
N GLU A 13 -11.80 31.78 28.67
CA GLU A 13 -13.04 31.58 29.41
C GLU A 13 -14.27 32.27 28.81
N ARG A 14 -14.05 33.34 28.02
CA ARG A 14 -15.10 34.15 27.39
C ARG A 14 -15.37 33.78 25.93
N ILE A 15 -14.58 32.90 25.36
CA ILE A 15 -14.72 32.44 23.98
C ILE A 15 -15.35 31.07 23.96
N ALA A 16 -16.54 30.95 23.38
CA ALA A 16 -17.16 29.68 23.14
C ALA A 16 -16.51 29.00 21.92
N ARG A 17 -16.44 27.66 21.92
CA ARG A 17 -16.11 26.91 20.70
C ARG A 17 -17.21 27.15 19.66
N LEU A 18 -16.79 27.22 18.39
CA LEU A 18 -17.74 27.24 17.27
C LEU A 18 -18.45 25.88 17.20
N GLU A 19 -19.69 25.89 16.74
CA GLU A 19 -20.43 24.67 16.46
C GLU A 19 -19.81 23.97 15.26
N PRO A 20 -19.71 22.62 15.27
CA PRO A 20 -19.24 21.85 14.12
C PRO A 20 -20.18 22.04 12.93
N GLU A 21 -19.59 22.17 11.73
CA GLU A 21 -20.34 22.21 10.49
C GLU A 21 -19.74 21.21 9.49
N PRO A 22 -20.57 20.60 8.62
CA PRO A 22 -20.07 19.74 7.56
C PRO A 22 -19.40 20.58 6.46
N VAL A 23 -18.17 20.20 6.10
CA VAL A 23 -17.38 20.85 5.06
C VAL A 23 -16.92 19.76 4.08
N ALA A 24 -17.05 20.01 2.78
CA ALA A 24 -16.53 19.08 1.77
C ALA A 24 -15.02 18.89 1.94
N VAL A 25 -14.52 17.66 1.79
CA VAL A 25 -13.11 17.32 2.06
C VAL A 25 -12.14 18.22 1.30
N LEU A 26 -12.42 18.56 0.05
CA LEU A 26 -11.55 19.44 -0.75
C LEU A 26 -11.56 20.91 -0.30
N GLU A 27 -12.57 21.31 0.45
CA GLU A 27 -12.70 22.69 0.98
C GLU A 27 -12.23 22.80 2.44
N SER A 28 -11.89 21.66 3.07
CA SER A 28 -11.53 21.59 4.48
C SER A 28 -10.11 22.06 4.82
N LEU A 29 -9.29 22.43 3.84
CA LEU A 29 -7.91 22.87 4.07
C LEU A 29 -7.84 24.04 5.06
N GLY A 30 -7.10 23.84 6.16
CA GLY A 30 -6.98 24.83 7.24
C GLY A 30 -8.12 24.83 8.26
N CYS A 31 -9.17 24.05 8.04
CA CYS A 31 -10.19 23.79 9.07
C CYS A 31 -9.60 22.96 10.22
N VAL A 32 -10.30 22.93 11.34
CA VAL A 32 -9.97 22.09 12.50
C VAL A 32 -10.98 20.96 12.59
N LEU A 33 -10.52 19.72 12.68
CA LEU A 33 -11.38 18.55 12.83
C LEU A 33 -12.20 18.63 14.12
N ALA A 34 -13.52 18.50 13.99
CA ALA A 34 -14.44 18.46 15.12
C ALA A 34 -14.55 17.07 15.76
N ALA A 35 -14.24 16.01 15.00
CA ALA A 35 -14.27 14.62 15.43
C ALA A 35 -13.07 13.86 14.88
N ASP A 36 -12.77 12.70 15.49
CA ASP A 36 -11.77 11.77 14.98
C ASP A 36 -12.20 11.21 13.62
N ILE A 37 -11.23 10.96 12.74
CA ILE A 37 -11.42 10.18 11.52
C ILE A 37 -10.89 8.78 11.77
N VAL A 38 -11.77 7.82 11.66
CA VAL A 38 -11.47 6.39 11.87
C VAL A 38 -11.53 5.70 10.52
N SER A 39 -10.52 4.89 10.21
CA SER A 39 -10.52 4.07 8.99
C SER A 39 -11.57 2.95 9.12
N ASP A 40 -12.42 2.77 8.14
CA ASP A 40 -13.36 1.66 8.04
C ASP A 40 -12.82 0.50 7.18
N ILE A 41 -11.66 0.68 6.57
CA ILE A 41 -10.96 -0.28 5.70
C ILE A 41 -9.49 -0.40 6.09
N ASP A 42 -8.87 -1.50 5.70
CA ASP A 42 -7.41 -1.60 5.66
C ASP A 42 -6.86 -0.81 4.46
N VAL A 43 -5.80 -0.03 4.67
CA VAL A 43 -5.06 0.68 3.61
C VAL A 43 -3.63 0.11 3.59
N ALA A 44 -3.19 -0.56 2.50
CA ALA A 44 -3.93 -1.07 1.35
C ALA A 44 -4.86 -2.24 1.72
N PRO A 45 -5.96 -2.50 0.94
CA PRO A 45 -6.96 -3.52 1.29
C PRO A 45 -6.52 -4.96 1.00
N PHE A 46 -5.35 -5.19 0.42
CA PHE A 46 -4.77 -6.51 0.11
C PHE A 46 -3.25 -6.43 0.03
N ASP A 47 -2.59 -7.58 0.18
CA ASP A 47 -1.17 -7.72 -0.09
C ASP A 47 -0.88 -7.39 -1.55
N ASN A 48 0.08 -6.49 -1.79
CA ASN A 48 0.38 -6.02 -3.13
C ASN A 48 1.89 -5.94 -3.39
N SER A 49 2.26 -5.91 -4.68
CA SER A 49 3.66 -5.81 -5.07
C SER A 49 4.20 -4.40 -4.84
N ALA A 50 5.35 -4.30 -4.18
CA ALA A 50 6.10 -3.05 -4.07
C ALA A 50 6.90 -2.71 -5.34
N MET A 51 7.09 -3.65 -6.28
CA MET A 51 7.96 -3.54 -7.43
C MET A 51 7.31 -4.14 -8.69
N ASP A 52 7.78 -3.73 -9.85
CA ASP A 52 7.52 -4.44 -11.10
C ASP A 52 8.42 -5.68 -11.16
N GLY A 53 7.83 -6.85 -11.41
CA GLY A 53 8.59 -8.07 -11.34
C GLY A 53 7.79 -9.33 -11.60
N TYR A 54 8.13 -10.37 -10.86
CA TYR A 54 7.48 -11.66 -10.91
C TYR A 54 7.13 -12.14 -9.50
N ALA A 55 5.86 -12.43 -9.28
CA ALA A 55 5.39 -13.09 -8.08
C ALA A 55 5.75 -14.57 -8.16
N VAL A 56 6.44 -15.07 -7.16
CA VAL A 56 7.03 -16.40 -7.12
C VAL A 56 6.84 -17.05 -5.75
N ARG A 57 7.06 -18.33 -5.68
CA ARG A 57 7.35 -19.01 -4.42
C ARG A 57 8.84 -18.87 -4.15
N SER A 58 9.21 -18.27 -3.04
CA SER A 58 10.61 -18.05 -2.66
C SER A 58 11.44 -19.34 -2.67
N SER A 59 10.82 -20.46 -2.23
CA SER A 59 11.43 -21.78 -2.26
C SER A 59 11.88 -22.25 -3.65
N ASP A 60 11.18 -21.83 -4.69
CA ASP A 60 11.47 -22.22 -6.07
C ASP A 60 12.62 -21.40 -6.68
N THR A 61 13.04 -20.33 -6.02
CA THR A 61 14.19 -19.50 -6.45
C THR A 61 15.49 -19.88 -5.74
N ALA A 62 15.45 -20.87 -4.86
CA ALA A 62 16.62 -21.26 -4.06
C ALA A 62 17.80 -21.65 -4.94
N GLY A 63 18.97 -21.05 -4.68
CA GLY A 63 20.19 -21.29 -5.44
C GLY A 63 20.31 -20.54 -6.75
N ALA A 64 19.35 -19.71 -7.11
CA ALA A 64 19.43 -18.84 -8.29
C ALA A 64 20.65 -17.91 -8.21
N SER A 65 21.36 -17.75 -9.31
CA SER A 65 22.50 -16.83 -9.46
C SER A 65 22.61 -16.35 -10.89
N GLU A 66 23.44 -15.33 -11.15
CA GLU A 66 23.73 -14.85 -12.53
C GLU A 66 24.26 -15.97 -13.43
N ASP A 67 25.13 -16.85 -12.89
CA ASP A 67 25.75 -17.96 -13.65
C ASP A 67 24.87 -19.21 -13.73
N ALA A 68 23.89 -19.35 -12.83
CA ALA A 68 22.97 -20.48 -12.77
C ALA A 68 21.55 -19.99 -12.40
N PRO A 69 20.87 -19.32 -13.32
CA PRO A 69 19.53 -18.81 -13.08
C PRO A 69 18.52 -19.96 -12.97
N VAL A 70 17.49 -19.76 -12.15
CA VAL A 70 16.35 -20.67 -12.09
C VAL A 70 15.31 -20.24 -13.10
N VAL A 71 14.83 -21.17 -13.93
CA VAL A 71 13.82 -20.87 -14.95
C VAL A 71 12.44 -21.28 -14.44
N LEU A 72 11.51 -20.30 -14.45
CA LEU A 72 10.12 -20.48 -14.05
C LEU A 72 9.19 -20.21 -15.25
N ARG A 73 8.04 -20.90 -15.26
CA ARG A 73 7.00 -20.70 -16.27
C ARG A 73 6.10 -19.52 -15.88
N VAL A 74 5.84 -18.60 -16.80
CA VAL A 74 4.94 -17.47 -16.57
C VAL A 74 3.49 -17.87 -16.83
N VAL A 75 2.67 -17.92 -15.79
CA VAL A 75 1.29 -18.42 -15.84
C VAL A 75 0.25 -17.33 -15.89
N ASP A 76 0.59 -16.10 -15.45
CA ASP A 76 -0.32 -14.96 -15.41
C ASP A 76 0.42 -13.64 -15.62
N HIS A 77 -0.32 -12.57 -15.97
CA HIS A 77 0.17 -11.20 -16.04
C HIS A 77 -0.81 -10.26 -15.33
N ILE A 78 -0.40 -9.77 -14.17
CA ILE A 78 -1.23 -9.00 -13.26
C ILE A 78 -0.85 -7.53 -13.36
N ALA A 79 -1.60 -6.77 -14.14
CA ALA A 79 -1.45 -5.32 -14.26
C ALA A 79 -2.03 -4.61 -13.03
N ALA A 80 -1.59 -3.37 -12.78
CA ALA A 80 -2.21 -2.51 -11.77
C ALA A 80 -3.72 -2.36 -12.04
N GLY A 81 -4.53 -2.54 -10.99
CA GLY A 81 -5.99 -2.52 -11.08
C GLY A 81 -6.63 -3.82 -11.59
N SER A 82 -5.84 -4.85 -11.89
CA SER A 82 -6.32 -6.18 -12.26
C SER A 82 -6.24 -7.14 -11.06
N MET A 83 -7.06 -8.20 -11.08
CA MET A 83 -7.00 -9.27 -10.09
C MET A 83 -6.28 -10.48 -10.68
N PRO A 84 -5.48 -11.23 -9.88
CA PRO A 84 -4.87 -12.47 -10.29
C PRO A 84 -5.93 -13.47 -10.78
N GLN A 85 -5.64 -14.18 -11.86
CA GLN A 85 -6.53 -15.20 -12.43
C GLN A 85 -6.03 -16.62 -12.18
N VAL A 86 -4.74 -16.77 -11.89
CA VAL A 86 -4.07 -18.06 -11.74
C VAL A 86 -3.26 -18.09 -10.45
N GLU A 87 -3.33 -19.22 -9.73
CA GLU A 87 -2.49 -19.51 -8.57
C GLU A 87 -1.05 -19.84 -9.03
N VAL A 88 -0.06 -19.36 -8.29
CA VAL A 88 1.35 -19.69 -8.53
C VAL A 88 1.69 -21.02 -7.89
N GLY A 89 1.82 -22.05 -8.73
CA GLY A 89 2.24 -23.40 -8.32
C GLY A 89 3.76 -23.56 -8.29
N PRO A 90 4.25 -24.77 -7.93
CA PRO A 90 5.68 -25.10 -8.00
C PRO A 90 6.23 -24.93 -9.42
N GLY A 91 7.34 -24.18 -9.57
CA GLY A 91 7.97 -23.89 -10.85
C GLY A 91 7.26 -22.83 -11.70
N ASP A 92 6.24 -22.17 -11.16
CA ASP A 92 5.51 -21.10 -11.83
C ASP A 92 5.91 -19.71 -11.29
N ALA A 93 5.63 -18.70 -12.09
CA ALA A 93 5.72 -17.27 -11.75
C ALA A 93 4.56 -16.53 -12.39
N SER A 94 4.13 -15.43 -11.79
CA SER A 94 3.19 -14.49 -12.42
C SER A 94 3.88 -13.14 -12.63
N ARG A 95 3.87 -12.62 -13.86
CA ARG A 95 4.31 -11.26 -14.12
C ARG A 95 3.40 -10.31 -13.34
N ILE A 96 3.98 -9.41 -12.55
CA ILE A 96 3.22 -8.51 -11.68
C ILE A 96 3.76 -7.09 -11.75
N MET A 97 2.85 -6.11 -11.71
CA MET A 97 3.18 -4.70 -11.69
C MET A 97 3.02 -4.15 -10.27
N THR A 98 3.76 -3.09 -9.97
CA THR A 98 3.68 -2.36 -8.70
C THR A 98 2.23 -2.01 -8.35
N GLY A 99 1.82 -2.28 -7.12
CA GLY A 99 0.46 -2.05 -6.62
C GLY A 99 -0.57 -3.12 -7.02
N ALA A 100 -0.21 -4.09 -7.87
CA ALA A 100 -1.10 -5.20 -8.19
C ALA A 100 -1.18 -6.21 -7.04
N PRO A 101 -2.33 -6.85 -6.81
CA PRO A 101 -2.49 -7.84 -5.74
C PRO A 101 -1.62 -9.07 -5.97
N VAL A 102 -1.01 -9.55 -4.88
CA VAL A 102 -0.17 -10.76 -4.90
C VAL A 102 -1.06 -11.98 -5.15
N PRO A 103 -0.74 -12.82 -6.16
CA PRO A 103 -1.53 -14.02 -6.44
C PRO A 103 -1.37 -15.07 -5.34
N GLN A 104 -2.41 -15.89 -5.16
CA GLN A 104 -2.36 -17.03 -4.26
C GLN A 104 -1.19 -17.98 -4.65
N GLY A 105 -0.52 -18.52 -3.65
CA GLY A 105 0.63 -19.42 -3.82
C GLY A 105 1.98 -18.71 -3.91
N ALA A 106 2.03 -17.44 -4.32
CA ALA A 106 3.26 -16.64 -4.25
C ALA A 106 3.50 -16.11 -2.83
N ASP A 107 4.76 -16.03 -2.45
CA ASP A 107 5.20 -15.54 -1.14
C ASP A 107 6.36 -14.53 -1.23
N ALA A 108 6.76 -14.17 -2.45
CA ALA A 108 7.80 -13.16 -2.72
C ALA A 108 7.65 -12.57 -4.13
N ILE A 109 8.20 -11.37 -4.31
CA ILE A 109 8.33 -10.72 -5.62
C ILE A 109 9.81 -10.62 -5.97
N VAL A 110 10.18 -11.08 -7.17
CA VAL A 110 11.51 -10.87 -7.77
C VAL A 110 11.42 -9.70 -8.72
N MET A 111 12.23 -8.66 -8.48
CA MET A 111 12.26 -7.47 -9.34
C MET A 111 12.68 -7.81 -10.77
N VAL A 112 12.13 -7.10 -11.76
CA VAL A 112 12.42 -7.33 -13.17
C VAL A 112 13.91 -7.17 -13.48
N GLU A 113 14.63 -6.30 -12.78
CA GLU A 113 16.07 -5.99 -12.98
C GLU A 113 17.01 -7.17 -12.70
N VAL A 114 16.54 -8.16 -11.93
CA VAL A 114 17.30 -9.37 -11.62
C VAL A 114 16.71 -10.62 -12.30
N THR A 115 15.99 -10.40 -13.40
CA THR A 115 15.37 -11.46 -14.21
C THR A 115 15.71 -11.29 -15.68
N GLU A 116 15.44 -12.30 -16.47
CA GLU A 116 15.53 -12.28 -17.93
C GLU A 116 14.37 -13.06 -18.53
N SER A 117 13.57 -12.37 -19.35
CA SER A 117 12.51 -13.03 -20.11
C SER A 117 13.13 -13.86 -21.23
N LEU A 118 12.85 -15.15 -21.26
CA LEU A 118 13.42 -16.05 -22.27
C LEU A 118 12.49 -16.26 -23.47
N GLU A 119 11.18 -16.17 -23.23
CA GLU A 119 10.15 -16.36 -24.26
C GLU A 119 8.97 -15.41 -24.00
N ALA A 120 8.26 -15.04 -25.07
CA ALA A 120 7.02 -14.26 -25.03
C ALA A 120 7.12 -12.93 -24.22
N ASP A 121 8.26 -12.26 -24.21
CA ASP A 121 8.54 -11.00 -23.49
C ASP A 121 8.17 -11.05 -21.98
N GLY A 122 8.22 -12.25 -21.36
CA GLY A 122 7.82 -12.47 -19.98
C GLY A 122 6.31 -12.36 -19.75
N SER A 123 5.51 -12.44 -20.81
CA SER A 123 4.06 -12.54 -20.74
C SER A 123 3.58 -13.99 -20.51
N THR A 124 2.30 -14.13 -20.25
CA THR A 124 1.67 -15.44 -20.01
C THR A 124 2.00 -16.45 -21.10
N GLY A 125 2.45 -17.64 -20.71
CA GLY A 125 2.85 -18.74 -21.60
C GLY A 125 4.34 -18.75 -21.95
N GLY A 126 5.12 -17.75 -21.51
CA GLY A 126 6.57 -17.72 -21.62
C GLY A 126 7.29 -18.29 -20.40
N THR A 127 8.60 -18.06 -20.37
CA THR A 127 9.47 -18.43 -19.25
C THR A 127 10.34 -17.23 -18.83
N VAL A 128 10.70 -17.21 -17.56
CA VAL A 128 11.58 -16.20 -16.98
C VAL A 128 12.74 -16.87 -16.23
N ALA A 129 13.94 -16.36 -16.47
CA ALA A 129 15.13 -16.75 -15.71
C ALA A 129 15.27 -15.81 -14.50
N ILE A 130 15.27 -16.37 -13.31
CA ILE A 130 15.48 -15.70 -12.03
C ILE A 130 16.97 -15.77 -11.70
N LYS A 131 17.63 -14.63 -11.56
CA LYS A 131 19.09 -14.51 -11.37
C LYS A 131 19.49 -14.30 -9.91
N ARG A 132 18.52 -14.10 -9.01
CA ARG A 132 18.73 -13.98 -7.57
C ARG A 132 17.65 -14.74 -6.80
N PRO A 133 18.00 -15.40 -5.69
CA PRO A 133 17.00 -16.02 -4.83
C PRO A 133 16.16 -14.94 -4.14
N ALA A 134 14.89 -15.19 -3.99
CA ALA A 134 13.98 -14.38 -3.18
C ALA A 134 13.86 -14.99 -1.78
N THR A 135 13.63 -14.14 -0.80
CA THR A 135 13.27 -14.52 0.57
C THR A 135 11.77 -14.35 0.76
N PHE A 136 11.18 -15.11 1.65
CA PHE A 136 9.77 -14.96 2.02
C PHE A 136 9.46 -13.51 2.42
N GLY A 137 8.43 -12.93 1.82
CA GLY A 137 7.98 -11.56 2.04
C GLY A 137 8.72 -10.49 1.22
N ASP A 138 9.75 -10.84 0.44
CA ASP A 138 10.49 -9.85 -0.36
C ASP A 138 9.55 -9.08 -1.27
N HIS A 139 9.61 -7.73 -1.17
CA HIS A 139 8.86 -6.78 -2.00
C HIS A 139 7.34 -6.94 -2.00
N ILE A 140 6.78 -7.50 -0.94
CA ILE A 140 5.34 -7.52 -0.67
C ILE A 140 5.02 -6.43 0.35
N ARG A 141 4.04 -5.56 0.03
CA ARG A 141 3.38 -4.68 0.99
C ARG A 141 2.15 -5.39 1.52
N HIS A 142 2.03 -5.46 2.83
CA HIS A 142 0.92 -6.16 3.46
C HIS A 142 -0.36 -5.32 3.54
N ALA A 143 -1.50 -5.97 3.53
CA ALA A 143 -2.77 -5.33 3.80
C ALA A 143 -2.73 -4.60 5.15
N GLY A 144 -3.24 -3.35 5.19
CA GLY A 144 -3.24 -2.54 6.41
C GLY A 144 -1.89 -1.94 6.81
N GLU A 145 -0.85 -2.01 5.96
CA GLU A 145 0.48 -1.45 6.30
C GLU A 145 0.42 0.05 6.59
N ASP A 146 -0.47 0.80 5.93
CA ASP A 146 -0.61 2.25 6.13
C ASP A 146 -1.64 2.60 7.21
N ALA A 147 -2.74 1.84 7.33
CA ALA A 147 -3.75 1.98 8.38
C ALA A 147 -4.65 0.75 8.46
N HIS A 148 -5.06 0.35 9.66
CA HIS A 148 -5.99 -0.74 9.87
C HIS A 148 -7.44 -0.27 10.00
N ALA A 149 -8.38 -1.12 9.60
CA ALA A 149 -9.80 -0.90 9.89
C ALA A 149 -10.04 -0.77 11.40
N GLY A 150 -10.73 0.30 11.81
CA GLY A 150 -10.96 0.67 13.22
C GLY A 150 -9.86 1.57 13.81
N GLU A 151 -8.80 1.87 13.10
CA GLU A 151 -7.74 2.78 13.57
C GLU A 151 -8.16 4.24 13.41
N THR A 152 -7.89 5.05 14.45
CA THR A 152 -8.03 6.51 14.35
C THR A 152 -6.82 7.08 13.61
N VAL A 153 -7.05 7.61 12.42
CA VAL A 153 -6.00 8.10 11.52
C VAL A 153 -5.78 9.61 11.60
N LEU A 154 -6.79 10.38 12.04
CA LEU A 154 -6.68 11.81 12.36
C LEU A 154 -7.53 12.09 13.61
N HIS A 155 -7.04 13.00 14.46
CA HIS A 155 -7.70 13.30 15.74
C HIS A 155 -8.49 14.61 15.72
N ALA A 156 -9.57 14.66 16.47
CA ALA A 156 -10.30 15.89 16.75
C ALA A 156 -9.35 16.97 17.29
N GLY A 157 -9.47 18.18 16.77
CA GLY A 157 -8.59 19.32 17.11
C GLY A 157 -7.38 19.45 16.21
N GLU A 158 -7.08 18.54 15.32
CA GLU A 158 -6.03 18.68 14.32
C GLU A 158 -6.43 19.64 13.20
N VAL A 159 -5.46 20.41 12.70
CA VAL A 159 -5.65 21.27 11.53
C VAL A 159 -5.49 20.44 10.27
N VAL A 160 -6.50 20.47 9.42
CA VAL A 160 -6.52 19.74 8.14
C VAL A 160 -5.48 20.34 7.19
N ASN A 161 -4.56 19.51 6.72
CA ASN A 161 -3.55 19.84 5.73
C ASN A 161 -3.75 19.01 4.45
N ALA A 162 -2.90 19.20 3.44
CA ALA A 162 -3.03 18.46 2.18
C ALA A 162 -2.90 16.94 2.33
N ALA A 163 -2.04 16.46 3.26
CA ALA A 163 -1.92 15.02 3.53
C ALA A 163 -3.19 14.48 4.22
N SER A 164 -3.77 15.25 5.16
CA SER A 164 -5.05 14.90 5.79
C SER A 164 -6.18 14.78 4.76
N ILE A 165 -6.23 15.70 3.77
CA ILE A 165 -7.21 15.62 2.67
C ILE A 165 -6.99 14.35 1.84
N GLY A 166 -5.73 14.04 1.49
CA GLY A 166 -5.40 12.82 0.75
C GLY A 166 -5.83 11.56 1.51
N LEU A 167 -5.56 11.51 2.81
CA LEU A 167 -5.95 10.38 3.65
C LEU A 167 -7.48 10.24 3.74
N MET A 168 -8.20 11.32 4.03
CA MET A 168 -9.67 11.32 4.05
C MET A 168 -10.27 10.87 2.71
N ALA A 169 -9.70 11.34 1.59
CA ALA A 169 -10.13 10.92 0.26
C ALA A 169 -9.87 9.43 0.00
N THR A 170 -8.74 8.89 0.47
CA THR A 170 -8.42 7.45 0.38
C THR A 170 -9.45 6.60 1.14
N LEU A 171 -9.93 7.09 2.28
CA LEU A 171 -10.96 6.43 3.10
C LEU A 171 -12.39 6.64 2.56
N GLY A 172 -12.57 7.40 1.46
CA GLY A 172 -13.89 7.71 0.91
C GLY A 172 -14.72 8.68 1.76
N THR A 173 -14.10 9.41 2.68
CA THR A 173 -14.76 10.48 3.45
C THR A 173 -15.18 11.61 2.49
N THR A 174 -16.40 12.08 2.59
CA THR A 174 -16.99 13.11 1.69
C THR A 174 -17.33 14.39 2.45
#